data_89370f7910e0842f1182b49a8cee0df7
#
_entry.id   89370f7910e0842f1182b49a8cee0df7
#
_cell.length_a   1.000
_cell.length_b   1.000
_cell.length_c   1.000
_cell.angle_alpha   90.00
_cell.angle_beta   90.00
_cell.angle_gamma   90.00
#
_symmetry.space_group_name_H-M   'P 1'
#
loop_
_entity.id
_entity.type
_entity.pdbx_description
1 polymer ?
#
loop_
_entity_poly.entity_id
_entity_poly.type
_entity_poly.pdbx_seq_one_letter_code
_entity_poly.pdbx_strand_id
1 'polypeptide(L)'
;MLSNILVTILQFLLFISGIFVNEFFYFVFKGGIKTEIEGPPVLRLPPGGTLSLQCTISRLNLPPKNLHWKHEKQILTSQTRPGVSLEFEKLSGESHTKLVIVDLKSSDEGTYQCTTDVSRPATVQVFIGKKHISYLEGLNCHI
;
A
#
# COMPACT_ATOMS: atom_id res chain seq x y z
N MET A 1 6.12 47.70 11.80
CA MET A 1 6.77 46.93 12.85
C MET A 1 5.77 46.24 13.74
N LEU A 2 4.83 46.97 14.30
CA LEU A 2 3.79 46.36 15.12
C LEU A 2 2.91 45.39 14.36
N SER A 3 2.62 45.69 13.11
CA SER A 3 1.80 44.83 12.26
C SER A 3 2.47 43.46 12.03
N ASN A 4 3.79 43.44 11.87
CA ASN A 4 4.51 42.19 11.70
C ASN A 4 4.49 41.34 12.96
N ILE A 5 4.60 42.00 14.10
CA ILE A 5 4.53 41.33 15.39
C ILE A 5 3.16 40.72 15.59
N LEU A 6 2.10 41.47 15.26
CA LEU A 6 0.73 40.99 15.36
C LEU A 6 0.48 39.79 14.47
N VAL A 7 0.96 39.86 13.24
CA VAL A 7 0.82 38.74 12.31
C VAL A 7 1.53 37.49 12.85
N THR A 8 2.73 37.68 13.40
CA THR A 8 3.48 36.55 13.96
C THR A 8 2.76 35.95 15.16
N ILE A 9 2.20 36.78 16.01
CA ILE A 9 1.45 36.32 17.19
C ILE A 9 0.19 35.58 16.72
N LEU A 10 -0.51 36.12 15.75
CA LEU A 10 -1.70 35.49 15.23
C LEU A 10 -1.38 34.11 14.63
N GLN A 11 -0.32 34.01 13.87
CA GLN A 11 0.12 32.72 13.33
C GLN A 11 0.46 31.74 14.44
N PHE A 12 1.10 32.23 15.47
CA PHE A 12 1.45 31.38 16.62
C PHE A 12 0.19 30.91 17.35
N LEU A 13 -0.80 31.78 17.51
CA LEU A 13 -2.07 31.38 18.13
C LEU A 13 -2.82 30.37 17.28
N LEU A 14 -2.83 30.54 15.98
CA LEU A 14 -3.45 29.58 15.08
C LEU A 14 -2.73 28.24 15.16
N PHE A 15 -1.42 28.28 15.26
CA PHE A 15 -0.63 27.07 15.43
C PHE A 15 -1.03 26.34 16.71
N ILE A 16 -1.16 27.08 17.83
CA ILE A 16 -1.56 26.49 19.10
C ILE A 16 -2.98 25.94 19.04
N SER A 17 -3.86 26.60 18.31
CA SER A 17 -5.24 26.15 18.21
C SER A 17 -5.40 24.87 17.39
N GLY A 18 -4.35 24.42 16.74
CA GLY A 18 -4.35 23.19 15.97
C GLY A 18 -4.62 23.37 14.49
N ILE A 19 -5.07 24.53 14.07
CA ILE A 19 -5.37 24.77 12.66
C ILE A 19 -4.09 24.77 11.85
N PHE A 20 -3.13 25.56 12.28
CA PHE A 20 -1.85 25.67 11.60
C PHE A 20 -1.00 24.42 11.80
N VAL A 21 -1.15 23.78 12.96
CA VAL A 21 -0.45 22.53 13.24
C VAL A 21 -0.87 21.47 12.24
N ASN A 22 -2.16 21.38 11.94
CA ASN A 22 -2.63 20.40 10.98
C ASN A 22 -2.02 20.62 9.60
N GLU A 23 -1.94 21.85 9.16
CA GLU A 23 -1.32 22.14 7.86
C GLU A 23 0.17 21.84 7.87
N PHE A 24 0.84 22.18 8.96
CA PHE A 24 2.26 21.90 9.11
C PHE A 24 2.52 20.39 9.10
N PHE A 25 1.76 19.64 9.88
CA PHE A 25 1.89 18.19 9.90
C PHE A 25 1.57 17.60 8.54
N TYR A 26 0.54 18.10 7.89
CA TYR A 26 0.19 17.64 6.56
C TYR A 26 1.35 17.85 5.60
N PHE A 27 1.97 19.02 5.64
CA PHE A 27 3.10 19.33 4.78
C PHE A 27 4.29 18.42 5.09
N VAL A 28 4.64 18.28 6.37
CA VAL A 28 5.80 17.50 6.78
C VAL A 28 5.59 16.01 6.53
N PHE A 29 4.45 15.47 6.96
CA PHE A 29 4.20 14.04 6.83
C PHE A 29 3.77 13.64 5.44
N LYS A 30 3.09 14.51 4.74
CA LYS A 30 2.78 14.25 3.34
C LYS A 30 4.06 14.25 2.50
N GLY A 31 5.05 15.01 2.92
CA GLY A 31 6.36 14.98 2.30
C GLY A 31 7.19 13.79 2.70
N GLY A 32 6.73 12.95 3.65
CA GLY A 32 7.45 11.78 4.10
C GLY A 32 7.39 10.62 3.12
N ILE A 33 8.15 9.58 3.42
CA ILE A 33 8.22 8.39 2.59
C ILE A 33 6.88 7.67 2.62
N LYS A 34 6.41 7.26 1.45
CA LYS A 34 5.12 6.62 1.29
C LYS A 34 5.25 5.32 0.52
N THR A 35 4.65 4.26 1.04
CA THR A 35 4.54 2.98 0.36
C THR A 35 3.09 2.78 -0.06
N GLU A 36 2.89 2.41 -1.33
CA GLU A 36 1.56 2.35 -1.88
C GLU A 36 1.46 1.21 -2.89
N ILE A 37 0.40 0.41 -2.79
CA ILE A 37 0.11 -0.61 -3.79
C ILE A 37 -0.91 -0.04 -4.75
N GLU A 38 -0.64 -0.13 -6.05
CA GLU A 38 -1.56 0.40 -7.04
C GLU A 38 -2.83 -0.43 -7.11
N GLY A 39 -3.95 0.23 -7.32
CA GLY A 39 -5.23 -0.41 -7.50
C GLY A 39 -6.09 -0.38 -6.27
N PRO A 40 -7.21 -1.11 -6.29
CA PRO A 40 -8.15 -1.12 -5.18
C PRO A 40 -7.61 -1.90 -3.99
N PRO A 41 -8.10 -1.59 -2.78
CA PRO A 41 -7.62 -2.28 -1.57
C PRO A 41 -8.12 -3.72 -1.44
N VAL A 42 -9.11 -4.10 -2.22
CA VAL A 42 -9.66 -5.45 -2.23
C VAL A 42 -9.73 -5.95 -3.65
N LEU A 43 -9.19 -7.13 -3.88
CA LEU A 43 -9.22 -7.79 -5.18
C LEU A 43 -9.94 -9.13 -5.07
N ARG A 44 -10.72 -9.46 -6.10
CA ARG A 44 -11.39 -10.75 -6.21
C ARG A 44 -10.98 -11.37 -7.52
N LEU A 45 -10.39 -12.55 -7.45
CA LEU A 45 -9.79 -13.20 -8.61
C LEU A 45 -10.28 -14.64 -8.69
N PRO A 46 -10.37 -15.20 -9.90
CA PRO A 46 -10.79 -16.61 -10.06
C PRO A 46 -9.64 -17.55 -9.75
N PRO A 47 -9.95 -18.78 -9.32
CA PRO A 47 -8.92 -19.81 -9.22
C PRO A 47 -8.29 -20.05 -10.58
N GLY A 48 -7.00 -20.32 -10.60
CA GLY A 48 -6.27 -20.51 -11.84
C GLY A 48 -5.87 -19.23 -12.54
N GLY A 49 -6.35 -18.09 -12.04
CA GLY A 49 -6.00 -16.78 -12.60
C GLY A 49 -4.63 -16.31 -12.18
N THR A 50 -4.36 -15.03 -12.41
CA THR A 50 -3.08 -14.42 -12.11
C THR A 50 -3.29 -13.18 -11.24
N LEU A 51 -2.52 -13.09 -10.17
CA LEU A 51 -2.46 -11.90 -9.32
C LEU A 51 -1.27 -11.07 -9.76
N SER A 52 -1.47 -9.80 -9.99
CA SER A 52 -0.38 -8.87 -10.30
C SER A 52 -0.54 -7.65 -9.42
N LEU A 53 0.46 -7.39 -8.61
CA LEU A 53 0.47 -6.24 -7.70
C LEU A 53 1.74 -5.43 -7.95
N GLN A 54 1.59 -4.12 -7.92
CA GLN A 54 2.72 -3.22 -8.05
C GLN A 54 2.74 -2.29 -6.86
N CYS A 55 3.92 -2.16 -6.26
CA CYS A 55 4.13 -1.32 -5.09
C CYS A 55 5.16 -0.25 -5.43
N THR A 56 4.87 0.96 -5.01
CA THR A 56 5.75 2.10 -5.22
C THR A 56 6.08 2.71 -3.87
N ILE A 57 7.36 2.95 -3.64
CA ILE A 57 7.85 3.67 -2.46
C ILE A 57 8.39 5.00 -2.96
N SER A 58 7.75 6.09 -2.56
CA SER A 58 8.07 7.42 -3.06
C SER A 58 8.68 8.30 -1.99
N ARG A 59 9.31 9.39 -2.45
CA ARG A 59 9.94 10.40 -1.61
C ARG A 59 11.13 9.86 -0.83
N LEU A 60 11.88 8.99 -1.48
CA LEU A 60 13.07 8.40 -0.89
C LEU A 60 14.27 9.33 -1.08
N ASN A 61 15.10 9.45 -0.04
CA ASN A 61 16.40 10.09 -0.19
C ASN A 61 17.43 9.08 -0.67
N LEU A 62 17.31 7.86 -0.15
CA LEU A 62 18.20 6.75 -0.50
C LEU A 62 17.32 5.53 -0.77
N PRO A 63 17.80 4.57 -1.57
CA PRO A 63 17.05 3.35 -1.79
C PRO A 63 16.80 2.62 -0.47
N PRO A 64 15.65 1.96 -0.30
CA PRO A 64 15.39 1.22 0.93
C PRO A 64 16.32 0.01 1.03
N LYS A 65 16.73 -0.34 2.24
CA LYS A 65 17.57 -1.50 2.47
C LYS A 65 16.78 -2.78 2.30
N ASN A 66 15.55 -2.78 2.79
CA ASN A 66 14.68 -3.94 2.74
C ASN A 66 13.42 -3.59 1.98
N LEU A 67 13.04 -4.46 1.08
CA LEU A 67 11.82 -4.32 0.29
C LEU A 67 11.38 -5.73 -0.07
N HIS A 68 10.23 -6.15 0.44
CA HIS A 68 9.75 -7.50 0.18
C HIS A 68 8.24 -7.56 0.27
N TRP A 69 7.68 -8.64 -0.27
CA TRP A 69 6.27 -8.93 -0.20
C TRP A 69 6.01 -10.00 0.85
N LYS A 70 4.90 -9.86 1.54
CA LYS A 70 4.42 -10.88 2.48
C LYS A 70 3.01 -11.30 2.09
N HIS A 71 2.75 -12.58 2.24
CA HIS A 71 1.40 -13.12 2.21
C HIS A 71 1.10 -13.59 3.61
N GLU A 72 0.13 -12.96 4.24
CA GLU A 72 -0.11 -13.10 5.67
C GLU A 72 1.18 -12.75 6.43
N LYS A 73 1.79 -13.69 7.09
CA LYS A 73 3.02 -13.44 7.84
C LYS A 73 4.27 -13.97 7.16
N GLN A 74 4.10 -14.59 6.01
CA GLN A 74 5.21 -15.26 5.34
C GLN A 74 5.78 -14.40 4.23
N ILE A 75 7.09 -14.26 4.20
CA ILE A 75 7.77 -13.57 3.12
C ILE A 75 7.65 -14.41 1.85
N LEU A 76 7.22 -13.76 0.77
CA LEU A 76 7.05 -14.43 -0.52
C LEU A 76 8.36 -14.50 -1.27
N THR A 77 8.68 -15.70 -1.72
CA THR A 77 9.78 -15.96 -2.65
C THR A 77 9.31 -17.06 -3.59
N SER A 78 10.06 -17.29 -4.65
CA SER A 78 9.77 -18.40 -5.55
C SER A 78 9.90 -19.76 -4.86
N GLN A 79 10.61 -19.80 -3.75
CA GLN A 79 10.76 -21.04 -2.97
C GLN A 79 9.60 -21.27 -2.01
N THR A 80 9.06 -20.20 -1.43
CA THR A 80 7.93 -20.33 -0.51
C THR A 80 6.62 -20.55 -1.24
N ARG A 81 6.53 -20.07 -2.47
CA ARG A 81 5.33 -20.27 -3.30
C ARG A 81 5.77 -20.38 -4.76
N PRO A 82 5.80 -21.60 -5.33
CA PRO A 82 6.09 -21.74 -6.74
C PRO A 82 5.10 -20.96 -7.60
N GLY A 83 5.57 -20.42 -8.71
CA GLY A 83 4.74 -19.58 -9.56
C GLY A 83 4.76 -18.11 -9.20
N VAL A 84 5.54 -17.72 -8.20
CA VAL A 84 5.75 -16.32 -7.83
C VAL A 84 6.91 -15.74 -8.61
N SER A 85 6.67 -14.57 -9.17
CA SER A 85 7.70 -13.77 -9.84
C SER A 85 7.78 -12.43 -9.14
N LEU A 86 8.99 -12.00 -8.83
CA LEU A 86 9.24 -10.76 -8.12
C LEU A 86 10.23 -9.92 -8.90
N GLU A 87 9.88 -8.65 -9.07
CA GLU A 87 10.78 -7.68 -9.68
C GLU A 87 11.01 -6.56 -8.68
N PHE A 88 12.22 -6.06 -8.62
CA PHE A 88 12.59 -4.99 -7.72
C PHE A 88 13.42 -3.95 -8.46
N GLU A 89 13.09 -2.70 -8.25
CA GLU A 89 13.88 -1.59 -8.76
C GLU A 89 14.09 -0.62 -7.60
N LYS A 90 15.24 -0.72 -6.96
CA LYS A 90 15.56 0.10 -5.79
C LYS A 90 16.35 1.31 -6.24
N LEU A 91 15.70 2.44 -6.28
CA LEU A 91 16.29 3.70 -6.71
C LEU A 91 16.13 4.75 -5.64
N SER A 92 16.95 5.80 -5.73
CA SER A 92 16.72 7.00 -4.94
C SER A 92 15.51 7.72 -5.50
N GLY A 93 14.76 8.38 -4.62
CA GLY A 93 13.55 9.06 -5.04
C GLY A 93 12.36 8.15 -5.05
N GLU A 94 12.35 7.17 -5.92
CA GLU A 94 11.21 6.27 -6.04
C GLU A 94 11.69 4.86 -6.37
N SER A 95 11.21 3.90 -5.61
CA SER A 95 11.53 2.49 -5.81
C SER A 95 10.25 1.72 -6.11
N HIS A 96 10.37 0.66 -6.88
CA HIS A 96 9.22 -0.13 -7.32
C HIS A 96 9.46 -1.60 -7.08
N THR A 97 8.38 -2.32 -6.82
CA THR A 97 8.43 -3.77 -6.81
C THR A 97 7.12 -4.32 -7.38
N LYS A 98 7.25 -5.39 -8.13
CA LYS A 98 6.11 -6.04 -8.75
C LYS A 98 6.06 -7.49 -8.32
N LEU A 99 4.87 -7.92 -7.91
CA LEU A 99 4.58 -9.29 -7.54
C LEU A 99 3.62 -9.89 -8.54
N VAL A 100 3.97 -11.03 -9.09
CA VAL A 100 3.05 -11.78 -9.97
C VAL A 100 2.97 -13.20 -9.44
N ILE A 101 1.74 -13.68 -9.26
CA ILE A 101 1.49 -15.06 -8.88
C ILE A 101 0.57 -15.67 -9.94
N VAL A 102 1.03 -16.73 -10.56
CA VAL A 102 0.23 -17.42 -11.58
C VAL A 102 -0.41 -18.67 -10.98
N ASP A 103 -1.45 -19.15 -11.64
CA ASP A 103 -2.16 -20.35 -11.22
C ASP A 103 -2.66 -20.22 -9.77
N LEU A 104 -3.48 -19.24 -9.55
CA LEU A 104 -3.99 -18.93 -8.21
C LEU A 104 -4.82 -20.08 -7.65
N LYS A 105 -4.57 -20.36 -6.39
CA LYS A 105 -5.27 -21.39 -5.62
C LYS A 105 -5.97 -20.74 -4.43
N SER A 106 -6.91 -21.45 -3.85
CA SER A 106 -7.62 -20.93 -2.69
C SER A 106 -6.68 -20.58 -1.54
N SER A 107 -5.56 -21.28 -1.44
CA SER A 107 -4.55 -20.98 -0.42
C SER A 107 -3.83 -19.64 -0.64
N ASP A 108 -3.94 -19.06 -1.82
CA ASP A 108 -3.35 -17.75 -2.11
C ASP A 108 -4.21 -16.59 -1.62
N GLU A 109 -5.39 -16.89 -1.11
CA GLU A 109 -6.25 -15.87 -0.55
C GLU A 109 -5.64 -15.27 0.72
N GLY A 110 -5.95 -14.03 1.00
CA GLY A 110 -5.50 -13.38 2.23
C GLY A 110 -4.94 -12.00 2.00
N THR A 111 -4.17 -11.53 2.96
CA THR A 111 -3.59 -10.19 2.96
C THR A 111 -2.19 -10.23 2.37
N TYR A 112 -1.97 -9.38 1.38
CA TYR A 112 -0.64 -9.18 0.79
C TYR A 112 -0.11 -7.83 1.23
N GLN A 113 1.15 -7.80 1.60
CA GLN A 113 1.80 -6.59 2.09
C GLN A 113 3.08 -6.32 1.33
N CYS A 114 3.23 -5.07 0.91
CA CYS A 114 4.49 -4.56 0.42
C CYS A 114 5.19 -3.92 1.61
N THR A 115 6.31 -4.47 2.03
CA THR A 115 6.98 -4.11 3.27
C THR A 115 8.36 -3.56 3.02
N THR A 116 8.67 -2.47 3.68
CA THR A 116 9.98 -1.83 3.62
C THR A 116 10.39 -1.39 5.01
N ASP A 117 11.68 -1.11 5.18
CA ASP A 117 12.22 -0.62 6.45
C ASP A 117 12.05 0.89 6.65
N VAL A 118 11.51 1.61 5.68
CA VAL A 118 11.51 3.07 5.70
C VAL A 118 10.12 3.69 5.81
N SER A 119 9.05 2.90 5.69
CA SER A 119 7.70 3.42 5.86
C SER A 119 6.76 2.29 6.26
N ARG A 120 5.50 2.65 6.54
CA ARG A 120 4.48 1.66 6.88
C ARG A 120 4.20 0.77 5.68
N PRO A 121 3.92 -0.52 5.91
CA PRO A 121 3.59 -1.40 4.81
C PRO A 121 2.27 -1.01 4.16
N ALA A 122 2.19 -1.24 2.86
CA ALA A 122 0.94 -1.13 2.13
C ALA A 122 0.32 -2.52 2.03
N THR A 123 -1.00 -2.60 2.11
CA THR A 123 -1.69 -3.88 2.12
C THR A 123 -2.79 -3.93 1.09
N VAL A 124 -3.08 -5.14 0.62
CA VAL A 124 -4.23 -5.42 -0.22
C VAL A 124 -4.81 -6.76 0.20
N GLN A 125 -6.14 -6.83 0.20
CA GLN A 125 -6.85 -8.05 0.55
C GLN A 125 -7.26 -8.75 -0.74
N VAL A 126 -6.92 -10.03 -0.85
CA VAL A 126 -7.21 -10.83 -2.05
C VAL A 126 -8.14 -11.98 -1.69
N PHE A 127 -9.22 -12.10 -2.44
CA PHE A 127 -10.15 -13.20 -2.34
C PHE A 127 -10.11 -14.03 -3.62
N ILE A 128 -10.06 -15.34 -3.47
CA ILE A 128 -9.99 -16.27 -4.59
C ILE A 128 -11.25 -17.09 -4.57
N GLY A 129 -12.05 -17.01 -5.65
CA GLY A 129 -13.28 -17.78 -5.68
C GLY A 129 -14.05 -17.56 -6.95
N LYS A 130 -15.04 -18.39 -7.15
CA LYS A 130 -15.89 -18.27 -8.32
C LYS A 130 -16.84 -17.10 -8.11
N LYS A 131 -16.51 -16.04 -8.78
CA LYS A 131 -17.19 -14.77 -8.61
C LYS A 131 -18.69 -14.85 -8.78
N HIS A 132 -19.13 -15.58 -9.79
CA HIS A 132 -20.54 -15.65 -10.11
C HIS A 132 -21.37 -16.32 -9.02
N ILE A 133 -20.80 -17.23 -8.27
CA ILE A 133 -21.52 -17.92 -7.21
C ILE A 133 -21.95 -16.97 -6.13
N SER A 134 -21.01 -16.24 -5.58
CA SER A 134 -21.32 -15.32 -4.50
C SER A 134 -22.28 -14.23 -4.95
N TYR A 135 -22.13 -13.79 -6.16
CA TYR A 135 -22.94 -12.74 -6.70
C TYR A 135 -24.38 -13.20 -6.93
N LEU A 136 -24.54 -14.32 -7.60
CA LEU A 136 -25.86 -14.80 -7.91
C LEU A 136 -26.62 -15.27 -6.69
N GLU A 137 -25.94 -15.84 -5.76
CA GLU A 137 -26.60 -16.23 -4.52
C GLU A 137 -27.15 -15.05 -3.79
N GLY A 138 -26.45 -13.98 -3.81
CA GLY A 138 -26.95 -12.76 -3.21
C GLY A 138 -28.19 -12.25 -3.90
N LEU A 139 -28.30 -12.49 -5.16
CA LEU A 139 -29.48 -12.07 -5.90
C LEU A 139 -30.64 -13.01 -5.74
N ASN A 140 -30.35 -14.27 -5.77
CA ASN A 140 -31.39 -15.22 -5.67
C ASN A 140 -31.99 -15.34 -4.33
N CYS A 141 -31.39 -15.09 -3.77
CA CYS A 141 -31.91 -15.21 -2.64
C CYS A 141 -33.17 -15.03 -2.67
N HIS A 142 -32.84 -15.38 -4.05
CA HIS A 142 -33.39 -15.31 -4.32
C HIS A 142 -34.10 -15.58 -4.45
N ILE A 143 -34.05 -15.57 -4.77
CA ILE A 143 -34.48 -15.65 -5.03
C ILE A 143 -34.83 -15.69 -4.73
#